data_c44ff04171c0556f29cfea061eab00dd
#
_entry.id   c44ff04171c0556f29cfea061eab00dd
#
_cell.length_a   1.000
_cell.length_b   1.000
_cell.length_c   1.000
_cell.angle_alpha   90.00
_cell.angle_beta   90.00
_cell.angle_gamma   90.00
#
_symmetry.space_group_name_H-M   'P 1'
#
loop_
_entity.id
_entity.type
_entity.pdbx_description
1 polymer ?
#
loop_
_entity_poly.entity_id
_entity_poly.type
_entity_poly.pdbx_seq_one_letter_code
_entity_poly.pdbx_strand_id
1 'polypeptide(L)'
;MTNKHFEKISDLNIKFFESAKMSLLDPLGLYLANDVKWIELNGKWNSLKFPVAIGGKGQPIILLHGFDSSFLEFRRIYQSLKRNFQVIIPDLLGFGFSPRSATNEYNPSKIISYLIDILETLRITNNLKIIGASMGGSTALKLSFEIPNAINKILLLSPAGLFGEPKNIPFPLNQVGASFLGLPQVRRSLCRQAFAYPDKCVGEMEEQIASIHLGCKGWRDSLASFAKSGGFAGTQKYIQNIPIKTLCGENDRIL
;
A
#
# COMPACT_ATOMS: atom_id res chain seq x y z
N MET A 1 16.03 18.57 11.08
CA MET A 1 14.61 18.96 11.14
C MET A 1 14.09 18.74 12.56
N THR A 2 13.30 19.66 13.08
CA THR A 2 12.80 19.57 14.48
C THR A 2 11.56 18.67 14.56
N ASN A 3 11.26 18.07 15.73
CA ASN A 3 10.04 17.28 15.98
C ASN A 3 8.77 18.01 15.54
N LYS A 4 8.69 19.33 15.73
CA LYS A 4 7.58 20.19 15.26
C LYS A 4 7.32 20.11 13.75
N HIS A 5 8.38 19.87 12.94
CA HIS A 5 8.21 19.75 11.48
C HIS A 5 7.53 18.45 11.08
N PHE A 6 7.89 17.33 11.72
CA PHE A 6 7.28 16.01 11.45
C PHE A 6 5.86 15.92 12.00
N GLU A 7 5.60 16.50 13.15
CA GLU A 7 4.25 16.65 13.72
C GLU A 7 3.32 17.39 12.74
N LYS A 8 3.79 18.52 12.18
CA LYS A 8 3.04 19.26 11.15
C LYS A 8 2.76 18.46 9.88
N ILE A 9 3.68 17.57 9.46
CA ILE A 9 3.46 16.69 8.31
C ILE A 9 2.34 15.70 8.60
N SER A 10 2.37 15.06 9.78
CA SER A 10 1.31 14.12 10.19
C SER A 10 -0.05 14.80 10.24
N ASP A 11 -0.14 15.99 10.85
CA ASP A 11 -1.38 16.74 10.98
C ASP A 11 -1.99 17.13 9.63
N LEU A 12 -1.15 17.52 8.66
CA LEU A 12 -1.60 17.84 7.31
C LEU A 12 -2.20 16.61 6.61
N ASN A 13 -1.55 15.45 6.77
CA ASN A 13 -2.05 14.22 6.17
C ASN A 13 -3.33 13.73 6.85
N ILE A 14 -3.44 13.85 8.18
CA ILE A 14 -4.66 13.52 8.93
C ILE A 14 -5.83 14.41 8.44
N LYS A 15 -5.63 15.72 8.35
CA LYS A 15 -6.64 16.65 7.86
C LYS A 15 -7.08 16.35 6.43
N PHE A 16 -6.11 16.06 5.55
CA PHE A 16 -6.41 15.66 4.17
C PHE A 16 -7.21 14.36 4.12
N PHE A 17 -6.80 13.34 4.88
CA PHE A 17 -7.52 12.07 4.96
C PHE A 17 -8.95 12.24 5.45
N GLU A 18 -9.19 13.01 6.51
CA GLU A 18 -10.55 13.24 7.03
C GLU A 18 -11.43 13.95 5.99
N SER A 19 -10.88 14.93 5.25
CA SER A 19 -11.59 15.57 4.14
C SER A 19 -11.90 14.58 3.01
N ALA A 20 -10.91 13.77 2.61
CA ALA A 20 -11.07 12.75 1.59
C ALA A 20 -12.12 11.70 1.99
N LYS A 21 -12.11 11.27 3.26
CA LYS A 21 -13.07 10.31 3.81
C LYS A 21 -14.52 10.83 3.71
N MET A 22 -14.73 12.10 4.00
CA MET A 22 -16.08 12.73 3.88
C MET A 22 -16.58 12.79 2.43
N SER A 23 -15.68 12.78 1.46
CA SER A 23 -16.02 12.80 0.02
C SER A 23 -16.14 11.41 -0.63
N LEU A 24 -15.89 10.33 0.13
CA LEU A 24 -15.94 8.97 -0.41
C LEU A 24 -17.34 8.61 -0.90
N LEU A 25 -17.44 8.26 -2.17
CA LEU A 25 -18.69 7.81 -2.82
C LEU A 25 -18.98 6.34 -2.51
N ASP A 26 -17.94 5.52 -2.36
CA ASP A 26 -18.07 4.08 -2.11
C ASP A 26 -18.38 3.80 -0.63
N PRO A 27 -19.57 3.24 -0.29
CA PRO A 27 -19.92 2.92 1.08
C PRO A 27 -18.98 1.89 1.73
N LEU A 28 -18.42 0.95 0.94
CA LEU A 28 -17.45 -0.02 1.45
C LEU A 28 -16.10 0.65 1.74
N GLY A 29 -15.73 1.64 0.91
CA GLY A 29 -14.56 2.48 1.15
C GLY A 29 -14.72 3.30 2.44
N LEU A 30 -15.88 3.93 2.65
CA LEU A 30 -16.19 4.67 3.87
C LEU A 30 -16.20 3.75 5.11
N TYR A 31 -16.81 2.56 5.00
CA TYR A 31 -16.82 1.57 6.08
C TYR A 31 -15.39 1.19 6.51
N LEU A 32 -14.51 0.93 5.55
CA LEU A 32 -13.11 0.63 5.82
C LEU A 32 -12.36 1.84 6.39
N ALA A 33 -12.56 3.03 5.83
CA ALA A 33 -11.91 4.27 6.26
C ALA A 33 -12.24 4.66 7.71
N ASN A 34 -13.40 4.26 8.23
CA ASN A 34 -13.76 4.50 9.64
C ASN A 34 -12.96 3.67 10.64
N ASP A 35 -12.31 2.60 10.21
CA ASP A 35 -11.44 1.77 11.05
C ASP A 35 -9.96 2.19 10.98
N VAL A 36 -9.64 3.29 10.29
CA VAL A 36 -8.26 3.82 10.20
C VAL A 36 -7.84 4.39 11.55
N LYS A 37 -6.68 3.95 11.99
CA LYS A 37 -5.94 4.48 13.15
C LYS A 37 -4.61 5.05 12.68
N TRP A 38 -4.22 6.15 13.29
CA TRP A 38 -2.93 6.78 13.03
C TRP A 38 -1.91 6.24 14.03
N ILE A 39 -1.04 5.35 13.57
CA ILE A 39 -0.02 4.69 14.39
C ILE A 39 1.23 5.55 14.39
N GLU A 40 1.66 6.01 15.56
CA GLU A 40 2.89 6.75 15.72
C GLU A 40 4.09 5.79 15.74
N LEU A 41 5.06 6.04 14.87
CA LEU A 41 6.32 5.32 14.82
C LEU A 41 7.47 6.21 15.29
N ASN A 42 8.20 5.73 16.27
CA ASN A 42 9.31 6.44 16.89
C ASN A 42 10.67 6.17 16.20
N GLY A 43 11.74 6.65 16.80
CA GLY A 43 13.11 6.43 16.32
C GLY A 43 13.34 7.04 14.93
N LYS A 44 13.71 6.21 13.97
CA LYS A 44 14.01 6.64 12.58
C LYS A 44 12.84 7.29 11.83
N TRP A 45 11.61 7.18 12.37
CA TRP A 45 10.39 7.77 11.78
C TRP A 45 10.03 9.12 12.39
N ASN A 46 10.80 9.60 13.41
CA ASN A 46 10.62 10.91 14.03
C ASN A 46 9.20 11.18 14.54
N SER A 47 8.56 10.18 15.14
CA SER A 47 7.18 10.26 15.65
C SER A 47 6.13 10.61 14.58
N LEU A 48 6.40 10.26 13.31
CA LEU A 48 5.38 10.34 12.26
C LEU A 48 4.25 9.36 12.55
N LYS A 49 3.01 9.80 12.27
CA LYS A 49 1.80 8.99 12.38
C LYS A 49 1.39 8.44 11.02
N PHE A 50 1.21 7.14 10.92
CA PHE A 50 0.90 6.43 9.68
C PHE A 50 -0.51 5.85 9.72
N PRO A 51 -1.29 5.95 8.63
CA PRO A 51 -2.64 5.40 8.57
C PRO A 51 -2.58 3.87 8.43
N VAL A 52 -3.28 3.20 9.33
CA VAL A 52 -3.46 1.75 9.31
C VAL A 52 -4.92 1.44 9.62
N ALA A 53 -5.64 0.83 8.69
CA ALA A 53 -6.98 0.34 9.00
C ALA A 53 -6.86 -0.94 9.82
N ILE A 54 -7.50 -0.95 11.01
CA ILE A 54 -7.44 -2.06 11.95
C ILE A 54 -8.84 -2.42 12.42
N GLY A 55 -9.28 -3.64 12.13
CA GLY A 55 -10.59 -4.10 12.56
C GLY A 55 -10.67 -5.61 12.78
N GLY A 56 -11.76 -6.02 13.47
CA GLY A 56 -11.95 -7.41 13.83
C GLY A 56 -11.10 -7.91 14.98
N LYS A 57 -11.21 -9.20 15.27
CA LYS A 57 -10.47 -9.90 16.33
C LYS A 57 -10.08 -11.29 15.82
N GLY A 58 -9.10 -11.93 16.46
CA GLY A 58 -8.64 -13.27 16.12
C GLY A 58 -7.24 -13.28 15.53
N GLN A 59 -6.94 -14.27 14.69
CA GLN A 59 -5.62 -14.38 14.07
C GLN A 59 -5.30 -13.16 13.21
N PRO A 60 -4.11 -12.56 13.36
CA PRO A 60 -3.74 -11.37 12.58
C PRO A 60 -3.56 -11.70 11.10
N ILE A 61 -4.08 -10.81 10.25
CA ILE A 61 -3.90 -10.83 8.80
C ILE A 61 -3.57 -9.42 8.31
N ILE A 62 -2.43 -9.27 7.64
CA ILE A 62 -2.02 -8.01 7.00
C ILE A 62 -2.33 -8.05 5.51
N LEU A 63 -2.88 -6.95 4.98
CA LEU A 63 -3.17 -6.77 3.56
C LEU A 63 -2.26 -5.68 3.00
N LEU A 64 -1.54 -6.00 1.93
CA LEU A 64 -0.53 -5.13 1.30
C LEU A 64 -0.99 -4.78 -0.12
N HIS A 65 -1.26 -3.50 -0.35
CA HIS A 65 -1.81 -2.98 -1.61
C HIS A 65 -0.78 -2.88 -2.74
N GLY A 66 -1.28 -2.68 -3.96
CA GLY A 66 -0.49 -2.54 -5.17
C GLY A 66 0.26 -1.20 -5.29
N PHE A 67 0.99 -1.06 -6.41
CA PHE A 67 1.69 0.17 -6.75
C PHE A 67 0.71 1.32 -6.91
N ASP A 68 1.08 2.47 -6.36
CA ASP A 68 0.32 3.73 -6.42
C ASP A 68 -1.17 3.57 -6.06
N SER A 69 -1.41 2.80 -4.99
CA SER A 69 -2.73 2.53 -4.42
C SER A 69 -2.78 2.92 -2.93
N SER A 70 -3.80 2.48 -2.22
CA SER A 70 -3.98 2.70 -0.79
C SER A 70 -4.70 1.52 -0.14
N PHE A 71 -4.84 1.55 1.19
CA PHE A 71 -5.62 0.55 1.94
C PHE A 71 -7.05 0.38 1.39
N LEU A 72 -7.62 1.37 0.72
CA LEU A 72 -8.95 1.33 0.11
C LEU A 72 -9.10 0.28 -1.00
N GLU A 73 -7.99 -0.22 -1.55
CA GLU A 73 -7.99 -1.33 -2.52
C GLU A 73 -8.74 -2.56 -1.96
N PHE A 74 -8.63 -2.81 -0.67
CA PHE A 74 -9.22 -3.97 -0.01
C PHE A 74 -10.65 -3.79 0.51
N ARG A 75 -11.31 -2.69 0.22
CA ARG A 75 -12.64 -2.34 0.74
C ARG A 75 -13.70 -3.42 0.53
N ARG A 76 -13.64 -4.14 -0.62
CA ARG A 76 -14.63 -5.17 -0.98
C ARG A 76 -14.51 -6.45 -0.16
N ILE A 77 -13.30 -6.79 0.32
CA ILE A 77 -13.06 -8.01 1.08
C ILE A 77 -12.93 -7.75 2.59
N TYR A 78 -12.74 -6.50 3.00
CA TYR A 78 -12.47 -6.12 4.38
C TYR A 78 -13.54 -6.59 5.36
N GLN A 79 -14.80 -6.31 5.06
CA GLN A 79 -15.92 -6.67 5.96
C GLN A 79 -16.02 -8.18 6.19
N SER A 80 -15.78 -8.99 5.16
CA SER A 80 -15.80 -10.44 5.26
C SER A 80 -14.64 -10.97 6.09
N LEU A 81 -13.45 -10.45 5.88
CA LEU A 81 -12.25 -10.81 6.65
C LEU A 81 -12.35 -10.41 8.11
N LYS A 82 -12.87 -9.21 8.39
CA LYS A 82 -13.04 -8.64 9.73
C LYS A 82 -13.91 -9.51 10.66
N ARG A 83 -14.75 -10.37 10.11
CA ARG A 83 -15.59 -11.30 10.92
C ARG A 83 -14.78 -12.37 11.65
N ASN A 84 -13.65 -12.80 11.08
CA ASN A 84 -12.89 -13.96 11.56
C ASN A 84 -11.40 -13.64 11.87
N PHE A 85 -10.91 -12.47 11.48
CA PHE A 85 -9.51 -12.08 11.60
C PHE A 85 -9.37 -10.70 12.25
N GLN A 86 -8.24 -10.48 12.90
CA GLN A 86 -7.74 -9.13 13.13
C GLN A 86 -7.09 -8.64 11.84
N VAL A 87 -7.83 -7.83 11.09
CA VAL A 87 -7.38 -7.31 9.78
C VAL A 87 -6.59 -6.04 9.98
N ILE A 88 -5.41 -5.96 9.35
CA ILE A 88 -4.47 -4.84 9.41
C ILE A 88 -4.14 -4.45 7.98
N ILE A 89 -4.44 -3.21 7.60
CA ILE A 89 -4.19 -2.72 6.24
C ILE A 89 -3.45 -1.38 6.34
N PRO A 90 -2.12 -1.38 6.34
CA PRO A 90 -1.34 -0.15 6.28
C PRO A 90 -1.34 0.43 4.86
N ASP A 91 -1.31 1.73 4.73
CA ASP A 91 -0.79 2.33 3.51
C ASP A 91 0.72 2.15 3.48
N LEU A 92 1.25 1.61 2.38
CA LEU A 92 2.68 1.39 2.23
C LEU A 92 3.43 2.74 2.27
N LEU A 93 4.65 2.71 2.80
CA LEU A 93 5.48 3.90 2.92
C LEU A 93 5.66 4.59 1.56
N GLY A 94 5.29 5.87 1.47
CA GLY A 94 5.34 6.64 0.24
C GLY A 94 4.10 6.54 -0.64
N PHE A 95 3.14 5.67 -0.28
CA PHE A 95 1.88 5.46 -1.01
C PHE A 95 0.65 5.82 -0.16
N GLY A 96 -0.52 5.78 -0.78
CA GLY A 96 -1.79 6.05 -0.12
C GLY A 96 -1.81 7.39 0.60
N PHE A 97 -2.30 7.39 1.81
CA PHE A 97 -2.35 8.55 2.71
C PHE A 97 -1.15 8.64 3.67
N SER A 98 -0.13 7.78 3.51
CA SER A 98 1.07 7.82 4.35
C SER A 98 1.76 9.19 4.31
N PRO A 99 2.26 9.70 5.44
CA PRO A 99 3.00 10.97 5.46
C PRO A 99 4.29 10.87 4.63
N ARG A 100 4.59 11.94 3.93
CA ARG A 100 5.74 12.03 3.05
C ARG A 100 6.65 13.18 3.47
N SER A 101 7.94 12.88 3.64
CA SER A 101 8.97 13.89 3.85
C SER A 101 9.84 14.00 2.60
N ALA A 102 10.20 15.21 2.21
CA ALA A 102 11.09 15.46 1.09
C ALA A 102 12.50 14.88 1.26
N THR A 103 12.87 14.54 2.50
CA THR A 103 14.18 13.94 2.84
C THR A 103 14.15 12.43 2.88
N ASN A 104 12.98 11.80 2.75
CA ASN A 104 12.87 10.34 2.77
C ASN A 104 13.12 9.77 1.36
N GLU A 105 13.91 8.72 1.33
CA GLU A 105 13.98 7.84 0.17
C GLU A 105 12.87 6.78 0.27
N TYR A 106 12.19 6.56 -0.85
CA TYR A 106 11.14 5.55 -0.97
C TYR A 106 11.65 4.42 -1.84
N ASN A 107 11.91 3.28 -1.23
CA ASN A 107 12.45 2.09 -1.88
C ASN A 107 11.96 0.81 -1.16
N PRO A 108 12.12 -0.37 -1.78
CA PRO A 108 11.66 -1.64 -1.20
C PRO A 108 12.16 -1.90 0.22
N SER A 109 13.43 -1.63 0.51
CA SER A 109 14.00 -1.91 1.85
C SER A 109 13.41 -1.01 2.92
N LYS A 110 13.14 0.26 2.61
CA LYS A 110 12.47 1.19 3.53
C LYS A 110 11.00 0.80 3.79
N ILE A 111 10.29 0.31 2.75
CA ILE A 111 8.92 -0.20 2.89
C ILE A 111 8.90 -1.40 3.83
N ILE A 112 9.81 -2.35 3.69
CA ILE A 112 9.88 -3.53 4.56
C ILE A 112 10.21 -3.12 6.00
N SER A 113 11.21 -2.26 6.20
CA SER A 113 11.56 -1.76 7.53
C SER A 113 10.39 -1.04 8.21
N TYR A 114 9.62 -0.27 7.45
CA TYR A 114 8.39 0.38 7.93
C TYR A 114 7.32 -0.65 8.36
N LEU A 115 7.09 -1.69 7.56
CA LEU A 115 6.11 -2.73 7.89
C LEU A 115 6.50 -3.52 9.14
N ILE A 116 7.79 -3.80 9.34
CA ILE A 116 8.29 -4.45 10.55
C ILE A 116 8.01 -3.56 11.77
N ASP A 117 8.31 -2.25 11.70
CA ASP A 117 8.08 -1.33 12.81
C ASP A 117 6.57 -1.17 13.13
N ILE A 118 5.69 -1.22 12.12
CA ILE A 118 4.22 -1.27 12.32
C ILE A 118 3.84 -2.54 13.09
N LEU A 119 4.32 -3.70 12.66
CA LEU A 119 4.01 -4.99 13.29
C LEU A 119 4.52 -5.05 14.75
N GLU A 120 5.73 -4.56 15.00
CA GLU A 120 6.31 -4.46 16.36
C GLU A 120 5.47 -3.52 17.24
N THR A 121 5.10 -2.35 16.73
CA THR A 121 4.26 -1.38 17.46
C THR A 121 2.89 -1.99 17.80
N LEU A 122 2.33 -2.80 16.92
CA LEU A 122 1.08 -3.53 17.14
C LEU A 122 1.27 -4.84 17.94
N ARG A 123 2.51 -5.18 18.34
CA ARG A 123 2.89 -6.40 19.07
C ARG A 123 2.50 -7.69 18.34
N ILE A 124 2.61 -7.70 17.01
CA ILE A 124 2.35 -8.85 16.17
C ILE A 124 3.67 -9.53 15.85
N THR A 125 3.99 -10.60 16.55
CA THR A 125 5.29 -11.28 16.51
C THR A 125 5.23 -12.68 15.91
N ASN A 126 4.02 -13.25 15.74
CA ASN A 126 3.85 -14.62 15.23
C ASN A 126 2.46 -14.82 14.61
N ASN A 127 2.30 -15.98 13.96
CA ASN A 127 1.03 -16.46 13.40
C ASN A 127 0.34 -15.48 12.44
N LEU A 128 1.12 -14.61 11.79
CA LEU A 128 0.63 -13.60 10.84
C LEU A 128 0.34 -14.24 9.49
N LYS A 129 -0.83 -13.96 8.92
CA LYS A 129 -1.14 -14.20 7.50
C LYS A 129 -0.92 -12.94 6.69
N ILE A 130 -0.53 -13.11 5.43
CA ILE A 130 -0.35 -11.97 4.51
C ILE A 130 -1.22 -12.17 3.28
N ILE A 131 -1.92 -11.12 2.85
CA ILE A 131 -2.50 -11.01 1.52
C ILE A 131 -1.76 -9.87 0.80
N GLY A 132 -1.14 -10.16 -0.34
CA GLY A 132 -0.45 -9.14 -1.14
C GLY A 132 -1.03 -9.06 -2.55
N ALA A 133 -1.50 -7.87 -2.95
CA ALA A 133 -2.03 -7.63 -4.29
C ALA A 133 -1.00 -6.91 -5.16
N SER A 134 -0.78 -7.37 -6.38
CA SER A 134 0.17 -6.78 -7.34
C SER A 134 1.56 -6.57 -6.69
N MET A 135 2.09 -5.35 -6.63
CA MET A 135 3.33 -4.99 -5.91
C MET A 135 3.32 -5.45 -4.44
N GLY A 136 2.14 -5.45 -3.79
CA GLY A 136 1.97 -5.98 -2.43
C GLY A 136 2.32 -7.46 -2.31
N GLY A 137 2.23 -8.23 -3.41
CA GLY A 137 2.71 -9.61 -3.48
C GLY A 137 4.23 -9.72 -3.33
N SER A 138 4.98 -8.91 -4.06
CA SER A 138 6.43 -8.79 -3.92
C SER A 138 6.84 -8.27 -2.55
N THR A 139 6.08 -7.32 -2.02
CA THR A 139 6.26 -6.81 -0.65
C THR A 139 6.06 -7.94 0.38
N ALA A 140 5.02 -8.77 0.20
CA ALA A 140 4.74 -9.91 1.07
C ALA A 140 5.88 -10.94 1.09
N LEU A 141 6.43 -11.29 -0.08
CA LEU A 141 7.55 -12.22 -0.17
C LEU A 141 8.80 -11.67 0.50
N LYS A 142 9.13 -10.39 0.26
CA LYS A 142 10.30 -9.78 0.89
C LYS A 142 10.10 -9.61 2.41
N LEU A 143 8.91 -9.25 2.87
CA LEU A 143 8.61 -9.18 4.30
C LEU A 143 8.74 -10.56 4.97
N SER A 144 8.22 -11.62 4.33
CA SER A 144 8.32 -12.98 4.87
C SER A 144 9.77 -13.49 4.94
N PHE A 145 10.63 -13.04 4.05
CA PHE A 145 12.05 -13.35 4.10
C PHE A 145 12.75 -12.69 5.30
N GLU A 146 12.40 -11.45 5.64
CA GLU A 146 13.01 -10.72 6.75
C GLU A 146 12.50 -11.20 8.14
N ILE A 147 11.23 -11.64 8.24
CA ILE A 147 10.62 -12.11 9.50
C ILE A 147 9.94 -13.47 9.36
N PRO A 148 10.65 -14.52 8.93
CA PRO A 148 10.05 -15.82 8.57
C PRO A 148 9.29 -16.48 9.71
N ASN A 149 9.75 -16.35 10.94
CA ASN A 149 9.13 -16.95 12.12
C ASN A 149 7.78 -16.31 12.50
N ALA A 150 7.51 -15.10 12.02
CA ALA A 150 6.26 -14.42 12.27
C ALA A 150 5.14 -14.87 11.30
N ILE A 151 5.50 -15.37 10.11
CA ILE A 151 4.57 -15.59 9.00
C ILE A 151 4.08 -17.03 8.96
N ASN A 152 2.75 -17.18 8.96
CA ASN A 152 2.09 -18.50 8.91
C ASN A 152 1.70 -18.90 7.48
N LYS A 153 1.21 -17.94 6.67
CA LYS A 153 0.70 -18.20 5.31
C LYS A 153 0.67 -16.92 4.47
N ILE A 154 0.86 -17.07 3.16
CA ILE A 154 0.79 -15.97 2.19
C ILE A 154 -0.25 -16.30 1.12
N LEU A 155 -1.08 -15.31 0.76
CA LEU A 155 -1.94 -15.30 -0.41
C LEU A 155 -1.48 -14.16 -1.32
N LEU A 156 -1.13 -14.49 -2.55
CA LEU A 156 -0.75 -13.53 -3.59
C LEU A 156 -1.92 -13.35 -4.56
N LEU A 157 -2.29 -12.11 -4.80
CA LEU A 157 -3.35 -11.72 -5.75
C LEU A 157 -2.70 -11.01 -6.94
N SER A 158 -2.67 -11.65 -8.11
CA SER A 158 -2.00 -11.13 -9.30
C SER A 158 -0.67 -10.44 -8.93
N PRO A 159 0.34 -11.19 -8.46
CA PRO A 159 1.56 -10.59 -7.90
C PRO A 159 2.46 -10.01 -8.99
N ALA A 160 2.87 -8.75 -8.85
CA ALA A 160 3.85 -8.07 -9.72
C ALA A 160 5.26 -8.11 -9.13
N GLY A 161 6.29 -8.00 -9.99
CA GLY A 161 7.69 -7.89 -9.58
C GLY A 161 8.33 -9.20 -9.11
N LEU A 162 7.74 -10.35 -9.44
CA LEU A 162 8.30 -11.66 -9.11
C LEU A 162 9.61 -11.91 -9.86
N PHE A 163 9.65 -11.58 -11.14
CA PHE A 163 10.76 -11.83 -12.03
C PHE A 163 11.43 -10.54 -12.50
N GLY A 164 12.57 -10.66 -13.16
CA GLY A 164 13.34 -9.57 -13.73
C GLY A 164 14.27 -8.89 -12.73
N GLU A 165 14.92 -7.82 -13.19
CA GLU A 165 15.84 -7.01 -12.40
C GLU A 165 15.26 -5.62 -12.14
N PRO A 166 15.57 -4.99 -11.00
CA PRO A 166 15.17 -3.62 -10.74
C PRO A 166 15.69 -2.67 -11.81
N LYS A 167 14.80 -1.89 -12.42
CA LYS A 167 15.16 -0.90 -13.45
C LYS A 167 15.00 0.50 -12.88
N ASN A 168 16.12 1.12 -12.55
CA ASN A 168 16.14 2.48 -12.03
C ASN A 168 15.73 3.47 -13.15
N ILE A 169 14.75 4.31 -12.86
CA ILE A 169 14.35 5.40 -13.75
C ILE A 169 15.04 6.69 -13.26
N PRO A 170 16.06 7.20 -14.01
CA PRO A 170 16.82 8.36 -13.56
C PRO A 170 16.02 9.66 -13.70
N PHE A 171 16.50 10.70 -13.04
CA PHE A 171 16.04 12.08 -13.27
C PHE A 171 16.42 12.53 -14.71
N PRO A 172 15.55 13.25 -15.43
CA PRO A 172 14.23 13.72 -15.02
C PRO A 172 13.07 12.74 -15.32
N LEU A 173 13.34 11.59 -15.94
CA LEU A 173 12.31 10.65 -16.43
C LEU A 173 11.41 10.12 -15.30
N ASN A 174 11.95 9.89 -14.10
CA ASN A 174 11.17 9.50 -12.93
C ASN A 174 10.14 10.57 -12.53
N GLN A 175 10.50 11.85 -12.61
CA GLN A 175 9.59 12.96 -12.30
C GLN A 175 8.53 13.15 -13.39
N VAL A 176 8.92 13.04 -14.65
CA VAL A 176 8.00 13.12 -15.79
C VAL A 176 7.00 11.97 -15.73
N GLY A 177 7.47 10.74 -15.49
CA GLY A 177 6.62 9.56 -15.34
C GLY A 177 5.63 9.69 -14.18
N ALA A 178 6.08 10.14 -13.01
CA ALA A 178 5.20 10.38 -11.87
C ALA A 178 4.15 11.46 -12.19
N SER A 179 4.54 12.56 -12.84
CA SER A 179 3.59 13.60 -13.27
C SER A 179 2.56 13.08 -14.26
N PHE A 180 2.99 12.27 -15.23
CA PHE A 180 2.12 11.63 -16.22
C PHE A 180 1.08 10.72 -15.56
N LEU A 181 1.49 9.91 -14.59
CA LEU A 181 0.57 9.04 -13.82
C LEU A 181 -0.47 9.83 -13.02
N GLY A 182 -0.23 11.11 -12.70
CA GLY A 182 -1.18 11.99 -12.03
C GLY A 182 -2.25 12.60 -12.94
N LEU A 183 -2.12 12.49 -14.26
CA LEU A 183 -3.09 13.05 -15.19
C LEU A 183 -4.44 12.32 -15.07
N PRO A 184 -5.58 13.03 -14.95
CA PRO A 184 -6.90 12.40 -14.75
C PRO A 184 -7.26 11.36 -15.81
N GLN A 185 -6.93 11.64 -17.08
CA GLN A 185 -7.20 10.72 -18.20
C GLN A 185 -6.36 9.44 -18.09
N VAL A 186 -5.08 9.57 -17.68
CA VAL A 186 -4.19 8.42 -17.47
C VAL A 186 -4.70 7.57 -16.30
N ARG A 187 -5.06 8.20 -15.18
CA ARG A 187 -5.64 7.51 -14.02
C ARG A 187 -6.89 6.73 -14.36
N ARG A 188 -7.82 7.35 -15.08
CA ARG A 188 -9.04 6.70 -15.57
C ARG A 188 -8.70 5.50 -16.46
N SER A 189 -7.78 5.64 -17.40
CA SER A 189 -7.35 4.57 -18.29
C SER A 189 -6.75 3.40 -17.51
N LEU A 190 -5.84 3.68 -16.57
CA LEU A 190 -5.22 2.65 -15.73
C LEU A 190 -6.23 1.95 -14.83
N CYS A 191 -7.17 2.70 -14.24
CA CYS A 191 -8.25 2.13 -13.45
C CYS A 191 -9.08 1.15 -14.30
N ARG A 192 -9.45 1.53 -15.52
CA ARG A 192 -10.22 0.67 -16.43
C ARG A 192 -9.45 -0.58 -16.87
N GLN A 193 -8.14 -0.48 -17.09
CA GLN A 193 -7.29 -1.62 -17.46
C GLN A 193 -7.21 -2.68 -16.36
N ALA A 194 -7.37 -2.30 -15.11
CA ALA A 194 -7.36 -3.22 -13.96
C ALA A 194 -8.60 -4.14 -13.89
N PHE A 195 -9.59 -3.95 -14.77
CA PHE A 195 -10.83 -4.74 -14.78
C PHE A 195 -11.00 -5.46 -16.11
N ALA A 196 -11.40 -6.74 -16.05
CA ALA A 196 -11.71 -7.53 -17.24
C ALA A 196 -12.89 -6.94 -18.04
N TYR A 197 -13.88 -6.42 -17.34
CA TYR A 197 -15.10 -5.82 -17.92
C TYR A 197 -15.26 -4.37 -17.42
N PRO A 198 -14.42 -3.42 -17.90
CA PRO A 198 -14.40 -2.06 -17.37
C PRO A 198 -15.73 -1.33 -17.50
N ASP A 199 -16.46 -1.52 -18.59
CA ASP A 199 -17.76 -0.85 -18.82
C ASP A 199 -18.85 -1.29 -17.84
N LYS A 200 -18.70 -2.47 -17.22
CA LYS A 200 -19.62 -2.99 -16.19
C LYS A 200 -19.15 -2.74 -14.76
N CYS A 201 -17.84 -2.61 -14.57
CA CYS A 201 -17.25 -2.66 -13.24
C CYS A 201 -16.62 -1.34 -12.77
N VAL A 202 -16.36 -0.40 -13.69
CA VAL A 202 -15.69 0.86 -13.38
C VAL A 202 -16.67 2.02 -13.53
N GLY A 203 -16.95 2.67 -12.42
CA GLY A 203 -17.71 3.89 -12.31
C GLY A 203 -16.95 4.95 -11.52
N GLU A 204 -17.64 6.02 -11.14
CA GLU A 204 -17.03 7.11 -10.36
C GLU A 204 -16.43 6.65 -9.05
N MET A 205 -17.00 5.63 -8.39
CA MET A 205 -16.47 5.07 -7.15
C MET A 205 -15.08 4.46 -7.35
N GLU A 206 -14.89 3.64 -8.38
CA GLU A 206 -13.61 3.00 -8.69
C GLU A 206 -12.57 4.04 -9.10
N GLU A 207 -12.94 5.00 -9.94
CA GLU A 207 -12.07 6.10 -10.37
C GLU A 207 -11.65 6.98 -9.19
N GLN A 208 -12.58 7.27 -8.27
CA GLN A 208 -12.28 8.00 -7.05
C GLN A 208 -11.31 7.22 -6.15
N ILE A 209 -11.58 5.95 -5.86
CA ILE A 209 -10.70 5.09 -5.04
C ILE A 209 -9.28 5.03 -5.64
N ALA A 210 -9.18 4.92 -6.96
CA ALA A 210 -7.89 4.86 -7.65
C ALA A 210 -7.09 6.17 -7.59
N SER A 211 -7.71 7.32 -7.26
CA SER A 211 -7.09 8.64 -7.39
C SER A 211 -7.16 9.53 -6.14
N ILE A 212 -8.01 9.24 -5.17
CA ILE A 212 -8.27 10.12 -4.03
C ILE A 212 -7.01 10.46 -3.21
N HIS A 213 -6.05 9.54 -3.12
CA HIS A 213 -4.79 9.71 -2.40
C HIS A 213 -3.76 10.61 -3.13
N LEU A 214 -3.97 10.93 -4.42
CA LEU A 214 -3.06 11.78 -5.19
C LEU A 214 -2.97 13.21 -4.62
N GLY A 215 -4.01 13.66 -3.93
CA GLY A 215 -4.01 14.95 -3.24
C GLY A 215 -3.10 15.02 -2.02
N CYS A 216 -2.53 13.91 -1.55
CA CYS A 216 -1.57 13.92 -0.46
C CYS A 216 -0.30 14.66 -0.85
N LYS A 217 0.14 15.58 0.01
CA LYS A 217 1.36 16.35 -0.21
C LYS A 217 2.56 15.43 -0.42
N GLY A 218 3.34 15.69 -1.48
CA GLY A 218 4.55 14.92 -1.81
C GLY A 218 4.28 13.60 -2.55
N TRP A 219 3.03 13.34 -3.00
CA TRP A 219 2.69 12.15 -3.77
C TRP A 219 3.62 11.94 -4.98
N ARG A 220 3.76 12.96 -5.83
CA ARG A 220 4.62 12.91 -7.02
C ARG A 220 6.08 12.59 -6.68
N ASP A 221 6.62 13.25 -5.66
CA ASP A 221 8.04 13.12 -5.31
C ASP A 221 8.34 11.74 -4.70
N SER A 222 7.43 11.19 -3.89
CA SER A 222 7.59 9.84 -3.36
C SER A 222 7.51 8.78 -4.46
N LEU A 223 6.59 8.94 -5.42
CA LEU A 223 6.46 8.04 -6.55
C LEU A 223 7.70 8.08 -7.45
N ALA A 224 8.22 9.27 -7.74
CA ALA A 224 9.45 9.45 -8.50
C ALA A 224 10.68 8.87 -7.77
N SER A 225 10.76 9.02 -6.44
CA SER A 225 11.80 8.42 -5.61
C SER A 225 11.75 6.88 -5.66
N PHE A 226 10.55 6.30 -5.57
CA PHE A 226 10.36 4.86 -5.70
C PHE A 226 10.75 4.36 -7.09
N ALA A 227 10.35 5.05 -8.17
CA ALA A 227 10.75 4.73 -9.54
C ALA A 227 12.28 4.79 -9.74
N LYS A 228 12.94 5.78 -9.13
CA LYS A 228 14.41 5.89 -9.13
C LYS A 228 15.07 4.70 -8.43
N SER A 229 14.43 4.08 -7.44
CA SER A 229 14.98 2.91 -6.74
C SER A 229 14.90 1.61 -7.55
N GLY A 230 14.17 1.60 -8.66
CA GLY A 230 13.88 0.41 -9.46
C GLY A 230 12.72 -0.44 -8.94
N GLY A 231 12.14 -0.08 -7.79
CA GLY A 231 10.99 -0.77 -7.23
C GLY A 231 11.24 -2.22 -6.80
N PHE A 232 10.17 -3.00 -6.71
CA PHE A 232 10.25 -4.44 -6.45
C PHE A 232 10.43 -5.20 -7.77
N ALA A 233 11.49 -6.02 -7.86
CA ALA A 233 11.72 -6.96 -8.96
C ALA A 233 12.55 -8.15 -8.46
N GLY A 234 12.46 -9.29 -9.16
CA GLY A 234 13.22 -10.49 -8.82
C GLY A 234 12.90 -11.07 -7.44
N THR A 235 11.66 -10.88 -6.96
CA THR A 235 11.28 -11.24 -5.59
C THR A 235 11.00 -12.73 -5.41
N GLN A 236 10.96 -13.53 -6.48
CA GLN A 236 10.89 -15.00 -6.41
C GLN A 236 12.03 -15.59 -5.56
N LYS A 237 13.18 -14.94 -5.49
CA LYS A 237 14.31 -15.37 -4.64
C LYS A 237 14.02 -15.33 -3.14
N TYR A 238 12.96 -14.64 -2.72
CA TYR A 238 12.53 -14.56 -1.32
C TYR A 238 11.49 -15.63 -0.95
N ILE A 239 11.12 -16.50 -1.90
CA ILE A 239 10.21 -17.63 -1.62
C ILE A 239 10.91 -18.59 -0.67
N GLN A 240 10.24 -18.86 0.44
CA GLN A 240 10.72 -19.74 1.51
C GLN A 240 9.75 -20.90 1.72
N ASN A 241 10.05 -21.79 2.66
CA ASN A 241 9.20 -22.91 3.04
C ASN A 241 7.98 -22.46 3.90
N ILE A 242 7.25 -21.46 3.39
CA ILE A 242 6.01 -20.96 3.96
C ILE A 242 4.89 -21.30 2.97
N PRO A 243 3.70 -21.78 3.43
CA PRO A 243 2.57 -22.04 2.54
C PRO A 243 2.15 -20.79 1.77
N ILE A 244 2.29 -20.84 0.44
CA ILE A 244 1.91 -19.75 -0.48
C ILE A 244 0.80 -20.25 -1.39
N LYS A 245 -0.26 -19.44 -1.55
CA LYS A 245 -1.25 -19.58 -2.62
C LYS A 245 -1.23 -18.36 -3.50
N THR A 246 -1.43 -18.58 -4.80
CA THR A 246 -1.53 -17.48 -5.77
C THR A 246 -2.87 -17.57 -6.49
N LEU A 247 -3.51 -16.43 -6.65
CA LEU A 247 -4.72 -16.25 -7.45
C LEU A 247 -4.44 -15.17 -8.50
N CYS A 248 -4.63 -15.53 -9.77
CA CYS A 248 -4.51 -14.61 -10.90
C CYS A 248 -5.84 -14.61 -11.67
N GLY A 249 -6.23 -13.46 -12.18
CA GLY A 249 -7.39 -13.35 -13.05
C GLY A 249 -7.05 -13.91 -14.44
N GLU A 250 -7.93 -14.74 -15.01
CA GLU A 250 -7.75 -15.27 -16.38
C GLU A 250 -7.68 -14.16 -17.44
N ASN A 251 -8.35 -13.03 -17.17
CA ASN A 251 -8.40 -11.87 -18.05
C ASN A 251 -7.59 -10.69 -17.49
N ASP A 252 -6.55 -10.97 -16.70
CA ASP A 252 -5.62 -9.93 -16.25
C ASP A 252 -4.91 -9.31 -17.46
N ARG A 253 -4.92 -7.98 -17.55
CA ARG A 253 -4.34 -7.21 -18.68
C ARG A 253 -3.15 -6.37 -18.25
N ILE A 254 -2.76 -6.45 -16.97
CA ILE A 254 -1.67 -5.67 -16.38
C ILE A 254 -0.42 -6.54 -16.19
N LEU A 255 -0.63 -7.83 -15.91
CA LEU A 255 0.43 -8.79 -15.59
C LEU A 255 0.45 -9.96 -16.57
#